data_142c4fd78f6e65db34e1fba4b8026512
#
_entry.id   142c4fd78f6e65db34e1fba4b8026512
#
_cell.length_a   1.000
_cell.length_b   1.000
_cell.length_c   1.000
_cell.angle_alpha   90.00
_cell.angle_beta   90.00
_cell.angle_gamma   90.00
#
_symmetry.space_group_name_H-M   'P 1'
#
loop_
_entity.id
_entity.type
_entity.pdbx_description
1 polymer ?
#
loop_
_entity_poly.entity_id
_entity_poly.type
_entity_poly.pdbx_seq_one_letter_code
_entity_poly.pdbx_strand_id
1 'polypeptide(L)'
;MYEENQSFVPESFMMLYVKPGQYKPSLPRNDLTQRYEFCEDMANMLMDTVSTQQFQLGITENDALEKCWQGLLATPLQINSEEAFWVVCRLAELLSWPIPESFK
;
A
#
# COMPACT_ATOMS: atom_id res chain seq x y z
N MET A 1 9.13 -20.96 -16.88
CA MET A 1 8.89 -20.53 -16.34
C MET A 1 8.74 -20.23 -15.74
N TYR A 2 8.59 -20.10 -15.69
CA TYR A 2 8.21 -19.60 -15.14
C TYR A 2 8.12 -18.97 -14.41
N GLU A 3 7.96 -18.57 -14.42
CA GLU A 3 7.77 -17.89 -13.77
C GLU A 3 7.28 -17.25 -13.49
N GLU A 4 7.10 -17.18 -13.86
CA GLU A 4 6.45 -16.50 -13.73
C GLU A 4 5.63 -16.30 -13.07
N ASN A 5 5.41 -16.46 -13.18
CA ASN A 5 4.43 -16.31 -12.54
C ASN A 5 4.37 -15.60 -11.43
N GLN A 6 4.78 -15.62 -11.18
CA GLN A 6 4.91 -15.08 -10.03
C GLN A 6 4.76 -13.76 -10.03
N SER A 7 4.81 -13.20 -9.21
CA SER A 7 5.01 -11.85 -8.96
C SER A 7 4.41 -10.97 -9.99
N PHE A 8 3.15 -11.08 -10.17
CA PHE A 8 2.43 -10.14 -10.98
C PHE A 8 2.30 -8.83 -10.20
N VAL A 9 2.98 -7.79 -10.66
CA VAL A 9 2.91 -6.48 -10.02
C VAL A 9 1.75 -5.69 -10.64
N PRO A 10 0.76 -5.27 -9.84
CA PRO A 10 -0.36 -4.53 -10.41
C PRO A 10 0.07 -3.19 -10.97
N GLU A 11 -0.67 -2.74 -11.96
CA GLU A 11 -0.37 -1.48 -12.61
C GLU A 11 -0.37 -0.31 -11.61
N SER A 12 -1.29 -0.34 -10.66
CA SER A 12 -1.38 0.72 -9.66
C SER A 12 -0.09 0.87 -8.87
N PHE A 13 0.61 -0.24 -8.60
CA PHE A 13 1.89 -0.18 -7.90
C PHE A 13 3.00 0.27 -8.84
N MET A 14 3.02 -0.28 -10.06
CA MET A 14 4.05 0.09 -11.03
C MET A 14 4.07 1.58 -11.30
N MET A 15 2.89 2.20 -11.34
CA MET A 15 2.79 3.62 -11.64
C MET A 15 3.46 4.50 -10.60
N LEU A 16 3.67 3.99 -9.38
CA LEU A 16 4.40 4.75 -8.39
C LEU A 16 5.84 5.03 -8.81
N TYR A 17 6.37 4.22 -9.70
CA TYR A 17 7.76 4.32 -10.12
C TYR A 17 7.93 4.75 -11.57
N VAL A 18 6.83 5.17 -12.21
CA VAL A 18 6.89 5.68 -13.58
C VAL A 18 6.89 7.20 -13.52
N LYS A 19 7.98 7.79 -13.97
CA LYS A 19 8.11 9.25 -13.95
C LYS A 19 7.29 9.87 -15.05
N PRO A 20 6.89 11.13 -14.88
CA PRO A 20 6.15 11.82 -15.96
C PRO A 20 6.90 11.76 -17.29
N GLY A 21 6.17 11.44 -18.33
CA GLY A 21 6.75 11.36 -19.67
C GLY A 21 7.48 10.08 -19.99
N GLN A 22 7.48 9.12 -19.07
CA GLN A 22 8.15 7.84 -19.29
C GLN A 22 7.14 6.71 -19.29
N TYR A 23 7.52 5.61 -19.92
CA TYR A 23 6.66 4.44 -20.00
C TYR A 23 7.05 3.34 -19.04
N LYS A 24 8.31 3.32 -18.60
CA LYS A 24 8.83 2.22 -17.82
C LYS A 24 9.10 2.66 -16.39
N PRO A 25 8.91 1.74 -15.40
CA PRO A 25 9.27 2.05 -14.04
C PRO A 25 10.74 2.39 -13.90
N SER A 26 11.05 3.24 -12.94
CA SER A 26 12.44 3.65 -12.67
C SER A 26 13.23 2.58 -11.95
N LEU A 27 12.56 1.55 -11.41
CA LEU A 27 13.23 0.44 -10.72
C LEU A 27 13.39 -0.75 -11.64
N PRO A 28 14.49 -1.52 -11.51
CA PRO A 28 14.60 -2.81 -12.18
C PRO A 28 13.45 -3.74 -11.76
N ARG A 29 13.15 -4.71 -12.61
CA ARG A 29 11.99 -5.57 -12.39
C ARG A 29 12.04 -6.31 -11.06
N ASN A 30 13.22 -6.85 -10.70
CA ASN A 30 13.33 -7.57 -9.44
C ASN A 30 13.10 -6.67 -8.24
N ASP A 31 13.65 -5.46 -8.30
CA ASP A 31 13.48 -4.50 -7.21
C ASP A 31 12.03 -4.08 -7.09
N LEU A 32 11.37 -3.86 -8.21
CA LEU A 32 9.97 -3.49 -8.23
C LEU A 32 9.12 -4.60 -7.61
N THR A 33 9.40 -5.84 -8.00
CA THR A 33 8.67 -6.99 -7.47
C THR A 33 8.85 -7.11 -5.96
N GLN A 34 10.08 -6.93 -5.48
CA GLN A 34 10.36 -7.00 -4.04
C GLN A 34 9.65 -5.91 -3.27
N ARG A 35 9.64 -4.69 -3.82
CA ARG A 35 8.91 -3.61 -3.17
C ARG A 35 7.42 -3.87 -3.14
N TYR A 36 6.88 -4.39 -4.24
CA TYR A 36 5.46 -4.73 -4.27
C TYR A 36 5.13 -5.79 -3.23
N GLU A 37 5.92 -6.85 -3.16
CA GLU A 37 5.66 -7.92 -2.19
C GLU A 37 5.74 -7.41 -0.77
N PHE A 38 6.71 -6.55 -0.49
CA PHE A 38 6.83 -5.93 0.83
C PHE A 38 5.57 -5.13 1.17
N CYS A 39 5.10 -4.32 0.25
CA CYS A 39 3.93 -3.48 0.48
C CYS A 39 2.65 -4.31 0.59
N GLU A 40 2.52 -5.33 -0.24
CA GLU A 40 1.35 -6.21 -0.17
C GLU A 40 1.32 -6.98 1.14
N ASP A 41 2.47 -7.50 1.57
CA ASP A 41 2.55 -8.19 2.85
C ASP A 41 2.21 -7.25 4.00
N MET A 42 2.69 -6.02 3.92
CA MET A 42 2.40 -5.03 4.95
C MET A 42 0.90 -4.75 5.04
N ALA A 43 0.24 -4.59 3.89
CA ALA A 43 -1.20 -4.36 3.88
C ALA A 43 -1.94 -5.54 4.52
N ASN A 44 -1.52 -6.76 4.21
CA ASN A 44 -2.16 -7.94 4.78
C ASN A 44 -1.94 -8.03 6.29
N MET A 45 -0.72 -7.71 6.75
CA MET A 45 -0.43 -7.72 8.17
C MET A 45 -1.24 -6.70 8.95
N LEU A 46 -1.49 -5.56 8.33
CA LEU A 46 -2.18 -4.47 9.01
C LEU A 46 -3.69 -4.67 9.11
N MET A 47 -4.24 -5.66 8.41
CA MET A 47 -5.69 -5.88 8.44
C MET A 47 -6.20 -6.07 9.87
N ASP A 48 -5.59 -6.98 10.60
CA ASP A 48 -6.00 -7.26 11.98
C ASP A 48 -5.79 -6.04 12.88
N THR A 49 -4.61 -5.44 12.78
CA THR A 49 -4.28 -4.32 13.64
C THR A 49 -5.24 -3.16 13.44
N VAL A 50 -5.49 -2.80 12.19
CA VAL A 50 -6.31 -1.63 11.89
C VAL A 50 -7.78 -1.90 12.23
N SER A 51 -8.30 -3.08 11.90
CA SER A 51 -9.69 -3.38 12.22
C SER A 51 -9.90 -3.49 13.72
N THR A 52 -8.93 -4.05 14.45
CA THR A 52 -9.00 -4.12 15.90
C THR A 52 -8.98 -2.72 16.52
N GLN A 53 -8.09 -1.86 16.04
CA GLN A 53 -8.04 -0.48 16.55
C GLN A 53 -9.34 0.27 16.26
N GLN A 54 -9.87 0.09 15.07
CA GLN A 54 -11.12 0.74 14.70
C GLN A 54 -12.23 0.35 15.67
N PHE A 55 -12.32 -0.94 15.98
CA PHE A 55 -13.35 -1.44 16.88
C PHE A 55 -13.13 -0.97 18.31
N GLN A 56 -11.90 -1.12 18.81
CA GLN A 56 -11.59 -0.82 20.22
C GLN A 56 -11.70 0.66 20.54
N LEU A 57 -11.27 1.50 19.59
CA LEU A 57 -11.30 2.95 19.80
C LEU A 57 -12.65 3.57 19.45
N GLY A 58 -13.53 2.81 18.79
CA GLY A 58 -14.82 3.34 18.40
C GLY A 58 -14.72 4.46 17.36
N ILE A 59 -13.67 4.44 16.54
CA ILE A 59 -13.47 5.47 15.51
C ILE A 59 -14.03 4.98 14.20
N THR A 60 -14.14 5.90 13.24
CA THR A 60 -14.63 5.53 11.93
C THR A 60 -13.56 4.77 11.15
N GLU A 61 -13.99 4.09 10.09
CA GLU A 61 -13.07 3.41 9.19
C GLU A 61 -12.09 4.40 8.57
N ASN A 62 -12.58 5.58 8.17
CA ASN A 62 -11.71 6.61 7.62
C ASN A 62 -10.64 7.04 8.63
N ASP A 63 -11.03 7.24 9.88
CA ASP A 63 -10.08 7.63 10.92
C ASP A 63 -9.03 6.55 11.12
N ALA A 64 -9.45 5.29 11.10
CA ALA A 64 -8.50 4.18 11.27
C ALA A 64 -7.50 4.13 10.13
N LEU A 65 -7.95 4.32 8.90
CA LEU A 65 -7.06 4.34 7.74
C LEU A 65 -6.11 5.52 7.78
N GLU A 66 -6.59 6.69 8.19
CA GLU A 66 -5.73 7.86 8.28
C GLU A 66 -4.68 7.71 9.37
N LYS A 67 -5.05 7.12 10.51
CA LYS A 67 -4.07 6.83 11.55
C LYS A 67 -3.00 5.87 11.05
N CYS A 68 -3.41 4.86 10.30
CA CYS A 68 -2.47 3.92 9.71
C CYS A 68 -1.51 4.63 8.76
N TRP A 69 -2.05 5.50 7.91
CA TRP A 69 -1.24 6.25 6.97
C TRP A 69 -0.20 7.12 7.69
N GLN A 70 -0.64 7.83 8.72
CA GLN A 70 0.28 8.67 9.50
C GLN A 70 1.39 7.81 10.12
N GLY A 71 1.02 6.63 10.62
CA GLY A 71 2.03 5.72 11.18
C GLY A 71 3.05 5.27 10.15
N LEU A 72 2.60 4.99 8.93
CA LEU A 72 3.51 4.59 7.87
C LEU A 72 4.42 5.74 7.44
N LEU A 73 3.87 6.96 7.38
CA LEU A 73 4.66 8.14 7.03
C LEU A 73 5.75 8.42 8.07
N ALA A 74 5.60 7.92 9.28
CA ALA A 74 6.58 8.10 10.33
C ALA A 74 7.78 7.16 10.19
N THR A 75 7.78 6.27 9.19
CA THR A 75 8.89 5.34 8.97
C THR A 75 9.46 5.47 7.55
N PRO A 76 9.98 6.66 7.20
CA PRO A 76 10.37 6.92 5.79
C PRO A 76 11.56 6.09 5.32
N LEU A 77 12.34 5.51 6.23
CA LEU A 77 13.45 4.66 5.83
C LEU A 77 13.01 3.29 5.37
N GLN A 78 11.81 2.88 5.75
CA GLN A 78 11.29 1.56 5.39
C GLN A 78 10.35 1.63 4.20
N ILE A 79 9.56 2.70 4.11
CA ILE A 79 8.54 2.83 3.09
C ILE A 79 8.42 4.30 2.73
N ASN A 80 8.39 4.61 1.44
CA ASN A 80 8.24 6.00 1.04
C ASN A 80 6.77 6.41 1.04
N SER A 81 6.52 7.72 0.88
CA SER A 81 5.15 8.24 1.01
C SER A 81 4.21 7.69 -0.05
N GLU A 82 4.70 7.48 -1.26
CA GLU A 82 3.86 6.92 -2.32
C GLU A 82 3.50 5.48 -2.05
N GLU A 83 4.48 4.71 -1.56
CA GLU A 83 4.22 3.33 -1.18
C GLU A 83 3.26 3.26 0.00
N ALA A 84 3.42 4.16 0.98
CA ALA A 84 2.51 4.21 2.12
C ALA A 84 1.08 4.48 1.68
N PHE A 85 0.91 5.39 0.75
CA PHE A 85 -0.40 5.69 0.19
C PHE A 85 -1.00 4.44 -0.48
N TRP A 86 -0.18 3.74 -1.28
CA TRP A 86 -0.63 2.52 -1.95
C TRP A 86 -1.04 1.45 -0.93
N VAL A 87 -0.24 1.28 0.14
CA VAL A 87 -0.52 0.28 1.17
C VAL A 87 -1.88 0.57 1.82
N VAL A 88 -2.15 1.82 2.15
CA VAL A 88 -3.41 2.17 2.81
C VAL A 88 -4.59 1.95 1.87
N CYS A 89 -4.45 2.29 0.59
CA CYS A 89 -5.51 2.03 -0.39
C CYS A 89 -5.74 0.53 -0.54
N ARG A 90 -4.67 -0.25 -0.59
CA ARG A 90 -4.77 -1.70 -0.70
C ARG A 90 -5.43 -2.29 0.55
N LEU A 91 -5.05 -1.77 1.71
CA LEU A 91 -5.64 -2.20 2.98
C LEU A 91 -7.16 -1.96 2.99
N ALA A 92 -7.59 -0.80 2.51
CA ALA A 92 -9.01 -0.51 2.41
C ALA A 92 -9.72 -1.53 1.53
N GLU A 93 -9.11 -1.88 0.39
CA GLU A 93 -9.66 -2.91 -0.49
C GLU A 93 -9.78 -4.25 0.23
N LEU A 94 -8.72 -4.65 0.94
CA LEU A 94 -8.70 -5.93 1.63
C LEU A 94 -9.76 -6.00 2.73
N LEU A 95 -10.02 -4.88 3.38
CA LEU A 95 -11.01 -4.79 4.44
C LEU A 95 -12.42 -4.51 3.91
N SER A 96 -12.55 -4.25 2.62
CA SER A 96 -13.80 -3.84 1.99
C SER A 96 -14.35 -2.54 2.58
N TRP A 97 -13.44 -1.64 2.93
CA TRP A 97 -13.77 -0.32 3.45
C TRP A 97 -13.70 0.71 2.34
N PRO A 98 -14.49 1.78 2.41
CA PRO A 98 -14.36 2.87 1.43
C PRO A 98 -13.01 3.56 1.57
N ILE A 99 -12.48 4.04 0.45
CA ILE A 99 -11.26 4.82 0.47
C ILE A 99 -11.62 6.23 0.94
N PRO A 100 -10.90 6.77 1.95
CA PRO A 100 -11.22 8.10 2.46
C PRO A 100 -11.14 9.17 1.38
N GLU A 101 -11.98 10.19 1.51
CA GLU A 101 -12.00 11.29 0.55
C GLU A 101 -10.64 11.97 0.45
N SER A 102 -9.94 12.06 1.57
CA SER A 102 -8.63 12.69 1.59
C SER A 102 -7.59 11.93 0.75
N PHE A 103 -7.91 10.72 0.33
CA PHE A 103 -7.02 9.90 -0.48
C PHE A 103 -7.36 9.94 -1.97
N LYS A 104 -8.39 10.68 -2.34
CA LYS A 104 -8.84 10.74 -3.74
C LYS A 104 -8.33 11.96 -4.47
#